data_6328f0758dae66bc5ca9d16880a9b964
#
_entry.id   6328f0758dae66bc5ca9d16880a9b964
#
_cell.length_a   1.000
_cell.length_b   1.000
_cell.length_c   1.000
_cell.angle_alpha   90.00
_cell.angle_beta   90.00
_cell.angle_gamma   90.00
#
_symmetry.space_group_name_H-M   'P 1'
#
loop_
_entity.id
_entity.type
_entity.pdbx_description
1 polymer ?
#
loop_
_entity_poly.entity_id
_entity_poly.type
_entity_poly.pdbx_seq_one_letter_code
_entity_poly.pdbx_strand_id
1 'polypeptide(L)'
;MDFRVSVIIPVYNAGPFIRQAVESALAQPETAEVVLVEDNSPDDSLAVCQKLAREYPQVRLFQHPGGINRGAGPSRNLGIINSTRDFIAFLDADDFYLPGRFTVVRQVFAERPDCDGVYEAVGMHFEDEEGKTRWLESDMAGIRMTTMEPGIPPGELYAALTRGGQGHIHLNGLVIRREVLGRSGVFNESIP
;
A
#
# COMPACT_ATOMS: atom_id res chain seq x y z
N MET A 1 -20.18 5.30 -10.76
CA MET A 1 -18.90 5.89 -10.27
C MET A 1 -17.76 5.22 -11.04
N ASP A 2 -16.86 6.00 -11.63
CA ASP A 2 -15.66 5.43 -12.24
C ASP A 2 -14.64 5.16 -11.13
N PHE A 3 -14.53 3.89 -10.70
CA PHE A 3 -13.63 3.49 -9.63
C PHE A 3 -12.24 3.20 -10.20
N ARG A 4 -11.38 4.22 -10.16
CA ARG A 4 -10.00 4.17 -10.66
C ARG A 4 -9.02 4.51 -9.55
N VAL A 5 -7.99 3.68 -9.40
CA VAL A 5 -7.08 3.70 -8.25
C VAL A 5 -5.68 4.17 -8.67
N SER A 6 -5.09 5.06 -7.86
CA SER A 6 -3.64 5.30 -7.82
C SER A 6 -3.01 4.37 -6.79
N VAL A 7 -2.13 3.47 -7.22
CA VAL A 7 -1.36 2.61 -6.32
C VAL A 7 -0.02 3.28 -6.02
N ILE A 8 0.25 3.56 -4.74
CA ILE A 8 1.49 4.20 -4.29
C ILE A 8 2.42 3.13 -3.72
N ILE A 9 3.65 3.09 -4.24
CA ILE A 9 4.68 2.13 -3.82
C ILE A 9 5.93 2.91 -3.39
N PRO A 10 6.20 3.04 -2.07
CA PRO A 10 7.49 3.52 -1.59
C PRO A 10 8.55 2.45 -1.85
N VAL A 11 9.71 2.85 -2.35
CA VAL A 11 10.77 1.91 -2.76
C VAL A 11 12.06 2.24 -2.04
N TYR A 12 12.55 1.30 -1.23
CA TYR A 12 13.87 1.36 -0.62
C TYR A 12 14.45 -0.03 -0.49
N ASN A 13 15.62 -0.28 -1.13
CA ASN A 13 16.34 -1.55 -1.09
C ASN A 13 15.46 -2.76 -1.49
N ALA A 14 14.71 -2.62 -2.60
CA ALA A 14 13.71 -3.58 -3.06
C ALA A 14 13.92 -4.03 -4.54
N GLY A 15 15.14 -3.88 -5.07
CA GLY A 15 15.46 -4.22 -6.47
C GLY A 15 14.93 -5.57 -6.95
N PRO A 16 15.08 -6.67 -6.18
CA PRO A 16 14.59 -7.99 -6.56
C PRO A 16 13.05 -8.10 -6.64
N PHE A 17 12.30 -7.29 -5.88
CA PHE A 17 10.87 -7.46 -5.65
C PHE A 17 10.00 -6.47 -6.41
N ILE A 18 10.48 -5.24 -6.63
CA ILE A 18 9.67 -4.12 -7.14
C ILE A 18 8.98 -4.42 -8.47
N ARG A 19 9.55 -5.23 -9.34
CA ARG A 19 8.90 -5.64 -10.59
C ARG A 19 7.62 -6.40 -10.32
N GLN A 20 7.65 -7.39 -9.42
CA GLN A 20 6.47 -8.17 -9.05
C GLN A 20 5.38 -7.29 -8.44
N ALA A 21 5.76 -6.37 -7.54
CA ALA A 21 4.83 -5.41 -6.94
C ALA A 21 4.11 -4.59 -8.02
N VAL A 22 4.86 -3.97 -8.94
CA VAL A 22 4.32 -3.15 -10.03
C VAL A 22 3.41 -3.96 -10.96
N GLU A 23 3.86 -5.12 -11.41
CA GLU A 23 3.10 -5.96 -12.35
C GLU A 23 1.81 -6.49 -11.70
N SER A 24 1.85 -6.84 -10.41
CA SER A 24 0.66 -7.26 -9.66
C SER A 24 -0.37 -6.14 -9.51
N ALA A 25 0.09 -4.91 -9.32
CA ALA A 25 -0.76 -3.73 -9.26
C ALA A 25 -1.37 -3.40 -10.63
N LEU A 26 -0.58 -3.44 -11.70
CA LEU A 26 -1.05 -3.20 -13.07
C LEU A 26 -2.00 -4.28 -13.59
N ALA A 27 -1.90 -5.50 -13.05
CA ALA A 27 -2.82 -6.59 -13.39
C ALA A 27 -4.25 -6.37 -12.87
N GLN A 28 -4.45 -5.41 -11.96
CA GLN A 28 -5.81 -5.07 -11.49
C GLN A 28 -6.49 -4.11 -12.46
N PRO A 29 -7.68 -4.44 -12.98
CA PRO A 29 -8.38 -3.60 -13.97
C PRO A 29 -8.69 -2.18 -13.48
N GLU A 30 -8.83 -2.00 -12.19
CA GLU A 30 -9.12 -0.73 -11.53
C GLU A 30 -7.90 0.17 -11.40
N THR A 31 -6.67 -0.36 -11.49
CA THR A 31 -5.44 0.43 -11.41
C THR A 31 -5.31 1.34 -12.62
N ALA A 32 -5.30 2.63 -12.40
CA ALA A 32 -5.13 3.63 -13.46
C ALA A 32 -3.69 4.14 -13.55
N GLU A 33 -2.99 4.16 -12.43
CA GLU A 33 -1.57 4.51 -12.35
C GLU A 33 -0.90 3.81 -11.16
N VAL A 34 0.40 3.60 -11.29
CA VAL A 34 1.31 3.20 -10.22
C VAL A 34 2.31 4.32 -10.00
N VAL A 35 2.38 4.84 -8.78
CA VAL A 35 3.28 5.92 -8.39
C VAL A 35 4.40 5.34 -7.55
N LEU A 36 5.58 5.18 -8.16
CA LEU A 36 6.79 4.75 -7.48
C LEU A 36 7.46 5.96 -6.83
N VAL A 37 7.84 5.84 -5.58
CA VAL A 37 8.67 6.82 -4.89
C VAL A 37 9.93 6.13 -4.41
N GLU A 38 11.01 6.32 -5.16
CA GLU A 38 12.31 5.74 -4.86
C GLU A 38 13.05 6.61 -3.84
N ASP A 39 13.41 6.03 -2.71
CA ASP A 39 13.86 6.72 -1.50
C ASP A 39 15.38 6.59 -1.29
N ASN A 40 16.15 6.83 -2.36
CA ASN A 40 17.63 6.77 -2.35
C ASN A 40 18.17 5.41 -1.92
N SER A 41 17.75 4.37 -2.61
CA SER A 41 18.19 2.99 -2.37
C SER A 41 19.67 2.78 -2.64
N PRO A 42 20.38 1.99 -1.81
CA PRO A 42 21.77 1.65 -2.04
C PRO A 42 21.99 0.54 -3.10
N ASP A 43 20.92 -0.18 -3.46
CA ASP A 43 20.91 -1.26 -4.44
C ASP A 43 20.50 -0.77 -5.85
N ASP A 44 20.13 -1.68 -6.74
CA ASP A 44 19.71 -1.37 -8.11
C ASP A 44 18.24 -0.96 -8.25
N SER A 45 17.52 -0.74 -7.14
CA SER A 45 16.08 -0.37 -7.12
C SER A 45 15.77 0.81 -8.04
N LEU A 46 16.60 1.87 -8.02
CA LEU A 46 16.39 3.02 -8.90
C LEU A 46 16.44 2.65 -10.39
N ALA A 47 17.42 1.81 -10.77
CA ALA A 47 17.56 1.38 -12.16
C ALA A 47 16.35 0.53 -12.61
N VAL A 48 15.86 -0.34 -11.73
CA VAL A 48 14.65 -1.15 -11.97
C VAL A 48 13.42 -0.25 -12.09
N CYS A 49 13.23 0.72 -11.19
CA CYS A 49 12.12 1.68 -11.25
C CYS A 49 12.12 2.50 -12.55
N GLN A 50 13.30 2.99 -12.98
CA GLN A 50 13.45 3.71 -14.24
C GLN A 50 13.09 2.84 -15.45
N LYS A 51 13.44 1.56 -15.42
CA LYS A 51 13.08 0.60 -16.46
C LYS A 51 11.56 0.39 -16.50
N LEU A 52 10.92 0.16 -15.35
CA LEU A 52 9.48 -0.01 -15.23
C LEU A 52 8.70 1.22 -15.73
N ALA A 53 9.15 2.42 -15.37
CA ALA A 53 8.52 3.67 -15.85
C ALA A 53 8.64 3.87 -17.38
N ARG A 54 9.64 3.26 -18.04
CA ARG A 54 9.75 3.25 -19.51
C ARG A 54 8.92 2.14 -20.16
N GLU A 55 8.78 0.99 -19.50
CA GLU A 55 8.03 -0.18 -19.99
C GLU A 55 6.51 0.03 -19.91
N TYR A 56 6.03 0.68 -18.85
CA TYR A 56 4.61 0.83 -18.56
C TYR A 56 4.19 2.30 -18.50
N PRO A 57 3.40 2.78 -19.45
CA PRO A 57 2.93 4.19 -19.47
C PRO A 57 2.16 4.61 -18.22
N GLN A 58 1.58 3.66 -17.49
CA GLN A 58 0.85 3.91 -16.24
C GLN A 58 1.79 4.08 -15.02
N VAL A 59 3.08 3.76 -15.16
CA VAL A 59 4.06 3.85 -14.06
C VAL A 59 4.74 5.22 -14.10
N ARG A 60 4.70 5.90 -12.96
CA ARG A 60 5.33 7.20 -12.76
C ARG A 60 6.33 7.10 -11.62
N LEU A 61 7.55 7.60 -11.84
CA LEU A 61 8.64 7.55 -10.87
C LEU A 61 8.94 8.94 -10.31
N PHE A 62 9.07 9.01 -9.00
CA PHE A 62 9.46 10.19 -8.25
C PHE A 62 10.57 9.85 -7.27
N GLN A 63 11.35 10.88 -6.90
CA GLN A 63 12.38 10.83 -5.86
C GLN A 63 12.27 12.08 -4.98
N HIS A 64 12.74 12.00 -3.75
CA HIS A 64 12.84 13.18 -2.90
C HIS A 64 13.85 14.18 -3.42
N PRO A 65 13.59 15.49 -3.29
CA PRO A 65 14.57 16.52 -3.64
C PRO A 65 15.90 16.28 -2.91
N GLY A 66 17.00 16.36 -3.66
CA GLY A 66 18.35 16.15 -3.14
C GLY A 66 18.78 14.69 -3.04
N GLY A 67 17.95 13.72 -3.45
CA GLY A 67 18.32 12.30 -3.45
C GLY A 67 18.70 11.78 -2.07
N ILE A 68 17.88 12.07 -1.06
CA ILE A 68 18.09 11.63 0.33
C ILE A 68 17.00 10.64 0.73
N ASN A 69 17.38 9.65 1.52
CA ASN A 69 16.40 8.75 2.16
C ASN A 69 15.62 9.52 3.23
N ARG A 70 14.30 9.45 3.17
CA ARG A 70 13.37 10.08 4.12
C ARG A 70 12.46 9.10 4.84
N GLY A 71 12.49 7.84 4.45
CA GLY A 71 11.66 6.79 5.00
C GLY A 71 10.30 6.63 4.33
N ALA A 72 9.59 5.59 4.72
CA ALA A 72 8.35 5.15 4.05
C ALA A 72 7.19 6.16 4.18
N GLY A 73 7.06 6.83 5.32
CA GLY A 73 6.00 7.83 5.55
C GLY A 73 6.09 9.02 4.59
N PRO A 74 7.21 9.77 4.57
CA PRO A 74 7.45 10.84 3.60
C PRO A 74 7.35 10.38 2.14
N SER A 75 7.80 9.16 1.82
CA SER A 75 7.70 8.61 0.47
C SER A 75 6.26 8.35 0.07
N ARG A 76 5.41 7.83 0.97
CA ARG A 76 3.97 7.72 0.73
C ARG A 76 3.33 9.10 0.54
N ASN A 77 3.72 10.11 1.32
CA ASN A 77 3.24 11.50 1.17
C ASN A 77 3.59 12.07 -0.21
N LEU A 78 4.82 11.90 -0.66
CA LEU A 78 5.24 12.32 -2.00
C LEU A 78 4.41 11.61 -3.09
N GLY A 79 4.14 10.32 -2.91
CA GLY A 79 3.27 9.54 -3.78
C GLY A 79 1.83 10.07 -3.81
N ILE A 80 1.25 10.39 -2.63
CA ILE A 80 -0.10 10.98 -2.50
C ILE A 80 -0.18 12.29 -3.27
N ILE A 81 0.77 13.20 -3.08
CA ILE A 81 0.79 14.51 -3.73
C ILE A 81 0.84 14.37 -5.26
N ASN A 82 1.59 13.39 -5.76
CA ASN A 82 1.78 13.19 -7.20
C ASN A 82 0.76 12.24 -7.84
N SER A 83 -0.10 11.60 -7.07
CA SER A 83 -1.16 10.73 -7.59
C SER A 83 -2.32 11.56 -8.16
N THR A 84 -3.11 11.00 -9.09
CA THR A 84 -4.13 11.76 -9.85
C THR A 84 -5.55 11.24 -9.71
N ARG A 85 -5.75 10.03 -9.14
CA ARG A 85 -7.09 9.42 -9.04
C ARG A 85 -7.76 9.71 -7.71
N ASP A 86 -9.08 9.53 -7.68
CA ASP A 86 -9.91 9.79 -6.50
C ASP A 86 -9.75 8.75 -5.40
N PHE A 87 -9.24 7.56 -5.75
CA PHE A 87 -8.96 6.48 -4.83
C PHE A 87 -7.47 6.20 -4.77
N ILE A 88 -6.95 6.04 -3.55
CA ILE A 88 -5.55 5.75 -3.27
C ILE A 88 -5.45 4.41 -2.57
N ALA A 89 -4.55 3.57 -3.05
CA ALA A 89 -4.11 2.34 -2.41
C ALA A 89 -2.60 2.38 -2.20
N PHE A 90 -2.14 1.60 -1.24
CA PHE A 90 -0.72 1.45 -0.93
C PHE A 90 -0.29 0.01 -1.17
N LEU A 91 0.96 -0.17 -1.59
CA LEU A 91 1.60 -1.48 -1.72
C LEU A 91 3.07 -1.32 -1.35
N ASP A 92 3.56 -2.13 -0.43
CA ASP A 92 4.97 -2.16 -0.11
C ASP A 92 5.76 -2.83 -1.25
N ALA A 93 6.99 -2.40 -1.47
CA ALA A 93 7.75 -2.77 -2.68
C ALA A 93 8.18 -4.25 -2.73
N ASP A 94 8.13 -4.93 -1.60
CA ASP A 94 8.43 -6.35 -1.41
C ASP A 94 7.17 -7.23 -1.32
N ASP A 95 5.97 -6.64 -1.49
CA ASP A 95 4.70 -7.32 -1.50
C ASP A 95 4.04 -7.34 -2.89
N PHE A 96 2.93 -8.06 -3.03
CA PHE A 96 2.17 -8.09 -4.28
C PHE A 96 0.66 -8.26 -4.04
N TYR A 97 -0.13 -7.77 -4.99
CA TYR A 97 -1.58 -7.96 -4.97
C TYR A 97 -1.99 -9.30 -5.61
N LEU A 98 -2.95 -9.97 -4.99
CA LEU A 98 -3.63 -11.10 -5.59
C LEU A 98 -4.66 -10.63 -6.63
N PRO A 99 -5.03 -11.48 -7.61
CA PRO A 99 -6.08 -11.15 -8.57
C PRO A 99 -7.40 -10.76 -7.89
N GLY A 100 -8.04 -9.71 -8.41
CA GLY A 100 -9.31 -9.23 -7.88
C GLY A 100 -9.22 -8.39 -6.61
N ARG A 101 -8.02 -7.87 -6.28
CA ARG A 101 -7.74 -7.05 -5.10
C ARG A 101 -8.76 -5.94 -4.86
N PHE A 102 -9.32 -5.34 -5.90
CA PHE A 102 -10.24 -4.22 -5.78
C PHE A 102 -11.71 -4.59 -6.01
N THR A 103 -12.05 -5.86 -6.22
CA THR A 103 -13.41 -6.27 -6.55
C THR A 103 -14.41 -5.93 -5.44
N VAL A 104 -14.13 -6.36 -4.22
CA VAL A 104 -14.99 -6.08 -3.04
C VAL A 104 -14.94 -4.60 -2.68
N VAL A 105 -13.77 -4.00 -2.70
CA VAL A 105 -13.57 -2.57 -2.41
C VAL A 105 -14.45 -1.70 -3.31
N ARG A 106 -14.45 -1.97 -4.62
CA ARG A 106 -15.30 -1.26 -5.59
C ARG A 106 -16.78 -1.39 -5.26
N GLN A 107 -17.22 -2.60 -4.90
CA GLN A 107 -18.60 -2.86 -4.52
C GLN A 107 -18.98 -2.06 -3.26
N VAL A 108 -18.15 -2.09 -2.22
CA VAL A 108 -18.39 -1.33 -0.97
C VAL A 108 -18.52 0.17 -1.25
N PHE A 109 -17.61 0.76 -2.04
CA PHE A 109 -17.71 2.19 -2.37
C PHE A 109 -18.95 2.53 -3.24
N ALA A 110 -19.45 1.58 -4.03
CA ALA A 110 -20.67 1.78 -4.80
C ALA A 110 -21.93 1.71 -3.92
N GLU A 111 -21.96 0.80 -2.95
CA GLU A 111 -23.08 0.61 -2.00
C GLU A 111 -23.05 1.65 -0.86
N ARG A 112 -21.87 2.13 -0.50
CA ARG A 112 -21.65 3.08 0.60
C ARG A 112 -20.87 4.31 0.10
N PRO A 113 -21.54 5.23 -0.60
CA PRO A 113 -20.90 6.43 -1.13
C PRO A 113 -20.39 7.39 -0.04
N ASP A 114 -20.86 7.25 1.19
CA ASP A 114 -20.43 7.96 2.40
C ASP A 114 -19.16 7.37 3.05
N CYS A 115 -18.68 6.21 2.57
CA CYS A 115 -17.51 5.55 3.12
C CYS A 115 -16.22 6.27 2.73
N ASP A 116 -15.38 6.60 3.70
CA ASP A 116 -14.09 7.27 3.52
C ASP A 116 -12.97 6.31 3.06
N GLY A 117 -13.02 5.05 3.49
CA GLY A 117 -12.02 4.04 3.16
C GLY A 117 -12.53 2.63 3.41
N VAL A 118 -11.89 1.68 2.74
CA VAL A 118 -12.14 0.24 2.90
C VAL A 118 -10.80 -0.44 3.16
N TYR A 119 -10.76 -1.32 4.15
CA TYR A 119 -9.61 -2.17 4.39
C TYR A 119 -10.00 -3.64 4.27
N GLU A 120 -9.07 -4.44 3.81
CA GLU A 120 -9.22 -5.89 3.64
C GLU A 120 -8.07 -6.62 4.34
N ALA A 121 -8.25 -7.93 4.48
CA ALA A 121 -7.24 -8.82 4.98
C ALA A 121 -6.00 -8.82 4.10
N VAL A 122 -4.82 -8.85 4.72
CA VAL A 122 -3.58 -9.20 4.06
C VAL A 122 -3.15 -10.58 4.52
N GLY A 123 -2.56 -11.36 3.59
CA GLY A 123 -2.02 -12.68 3.88
C GLY A 123 -0.49 -12.65 3.86
N MET A 124 0.10 -13.78 4.22
CA MET A 124 1.53 -14.01 4.06
C MET A 124 1.78 -14.98 2.93
N HIS A 125 2.78 -14.67 2.14
CA HIS A 125 3.33 -15.56 1.13
C HIS A 125 4.71 -16.03 1.57
N PHE A 126 4.97 -17.32 1.48
CA PHE A 126 6.27 -17.90 1.75
C PHE A 126 6.83 -18.43 0.44
N GLU A 127 8.06 -18.03 0.11
CA GLU A 127 8.73 -18.48 -1.12
C GLU A 127 9.04 -19.98 -1.08
N ASP A 128 9.29 -20.51 0.14
CA ASP A 128 9.59 -21.90 0.38
C ASP A 128 9.08 -22.42 1.75
N GLU A 129 9.08 -23.71 1.92
CA GLU A 129 8.67 -24.38 3.18
C GLU A 129 9.64 -24.10 4.33
N GLU A 130 10.90 -23.80 4.05
CA GLU A 130 11.89 -23.47 5.08
C GLU A 130 11.61 -22.09 5.68
N GLY A 131 11.31 -21.10 4.86
CA GLY A 131 10.89 -19.76 5.30
C GLY A 131 9.60 -19.81 6.11
N LYS A 132 8.62 -20.61 5.67
CA LYS A 132 7.38 -20.85 6.42
C LYS A 132 7.63 -21.49 7.78
N THR A 133 8.49 -22.50 7.84
CA THR A 133 8.85 -23.18 9.09
C THR A 133 9.53 -22.22 10.05
N ARG A 134 10.55 -21.47 9.59
CA ARG A 134 11.23 -20.45 10.40
C ARG A 134 10.24 -19.41 10.96
N TRP A 135 9.28 -18.98 10.14
CA TRP A 135 8.28 -18.02 10.59
C TRP A 135 7.36 -18.61 11.66
N LEU A 136 6.89 -19.85 11.47
CA LEU A 136 6.03 -20.56 12.43
C LEU A 136 6.73 -20.84 13.79
N GLU A 137 8.04 -20.96 13.78
CA GLU A 137 8.86 -21.15 14.98
C GLU A 137 9.27 -19.82 15.65
N SER A 138 9.01 -18.69 15.01
CA SER A 138 9.33 -17.36 15.56
C SER A 138 8.25 -16.85 16.51
N ASP A 139 8.62 -15.85 17.33
CA ASP A 139 7.67 -15.14 18.20
C ASP A 139 6.59 -14.39 17.37
N MET A 140 6.79 -14.26 16.06
CA MET A 140 5.86 -13.62 15.12
C MET A 140 4.72 -14.54 14.69
N ALA A 141 4.81 -15.86 14.91
CA ALA A 141 3.82 -16.85 14.45
C ALA A 141 2.39 -16.61 15.00
N GLY A 142 2.29 -15.90 16.12
CA GLY A 142 1.00 -15.50 16.70
C GLY A 142 0.41 -14.20 16.14
N ILE A 143 1.18 -13.46 15.34
CA ILE A 143 0.73 -12.17 14.80
C ILE A 143 -0.19 -12.43 13.61
N ARG A 144 -1.45 -12.04 13.76
CA ARG A 144 -2.40 -12.02 12.65
C ARG A 144 -2.10 -10.79 11.82
N MET A 145 -1.76 -10.97 10.55
CA MET A 145 -1.50 -9.87 9.60
C MET A 145 -2.73 -9.01 9.31
N THR A 146 -3.91 -9.56 9.54
CA THR A 146 -5.16 -8.81 9.49
C THR A 146 -5.91 -9.02 10.76
N THR A 147 -6.28 -7.96 11.37
CA THR A 147 -6.40 -8.03 12.78
C THR A 147 -7.59 -7.29 13.37
N MET A 148 -8.28 -6.50 12.56
CA MET A 148 -9.52 -5.89 13.03
C MET A 148 -10.65 -6.91 12.94
N GLU A 149 -11.35 -7.11 14.04
CA GLU A 149 -12.57 -7.94 14.04
C GLU A 149 -13.61 -7.35 13.09
N PRO A 150 -14.30 -8.20 12.32
CA PRO A 150 -15.37 -7.72 11.44
C PRO A 150 -16.53 -7.14 12.25
N GLY A 151 -17.18 -6.12 11.69
CA GLY A 151 -18.40 -5.53 12.26
C GLY A 151 -18.17 -4.42 13.29
N ILE A 152 -16.95 -3.91 13.46
CA ILE A 152 -16.73 -2.71 14.27
C ILE A 152 -17.41 -1.52 13.57
N PRO A 153 -18.34 -0.82 14.25
CA PRO A 153 -18.96 0.37 13.69
C PRO A 153 -17.91 1.42 13.30
N PRO A 154 -18.04 2.13 12.16
CA PRO A 154 -17.07 3.13 11.74
C PRO A 154 -16.74 4.18 12.83
N GLY A 155 -17.72 4.62 13.61
CA GLY A 155 -17.51 5.56 14.71
C GLY A 155 -16.69 5.01 15.89
N GLU A 156 -16.55 3.70 16.00
CA GLU A 156 -15.77 3.02 17.06
C GLU A 156 -14.39 2.59 16.60
N LEU A 157 -14.13 2.60 15.27
CA LEU A 157 -12.90 2.09 14.68
C LEU A 157 -11.65 2.78 15.24
N TYR A 158 -11.67 4.11 15.35
CA TYR A 158 -10.55 4.88 15.92
C TYR A 158 -10.24 4.44 17.36
N ALA A 159 -11.27 4.31 18.18
CA ALA A 159 -11.12 3.87 19.56
C ALA A 159 -10.60 2.42 19.65
N ALA A 160 -11.04 1.54 18.76
CA ALA A 160 -10.55 0.16 18.68
C ALA A 160 -9.06 0.11 18.30
N LEU A 161 -8.63 0.90 17.32
CA LEU A 161 -7.23 0.98 16.88
C LEU A 161 -6.30 1.55 17.96
N THR A 162 -6.78 2.53 18.75
CA THR A 162 -5.95 3.23 19.73
C THR A 162 -5.87 2.55 21.09
N ARG A 163 -6.83 1.68 21.44
CA ARG A 163 -6.83 0.97 22.73
C ARG A 163 -5.77 -0.14 22.82
N GLY A 164 -5.15 -0.51 21.72
CA GLY A 164 -4.20 -1.63 21.65
C GLY A 164 -4.86 -3.00 21.80
N GLY A 165 -4.21 -4.03 21.29
CA GLY A 165 -4.67 -5.43 21.42
C GLY A 165 -5.86 -5.84 20.57
N GLN A 166 -6.50 -4.92 19.86
CA GLN A 166 -7.64 -5.20 18.98
C GLN A 166 -7.26 -5.25 17.48
N GLY A 167 -5.98 -5.22 17.19
CA GLY A 167 -5.48 -5.35 15.84
C GLY A 167 -5.03 -4.03 15.20
N HIS A 168 -4.66 -4.11 13.94
CA HIS A 168 -4.21 -2.98 13.13
C HIS A 168 -4.74 -3.09 11.69
N ILE A 169 -4.72 -1.99 10.96
CA ILE A 169 -4.98 -1.96 9.53
C ILE A 169 -3.63 -1.95 8.82
N HIS A 170 -3.35 -2.99 8.05
CA HIS A 170 -2.17 -3.02 7.20
C HIS A 170 -2.41 -2.15 5.96
N LEU A 171 -1.44 -1.30 5.61
CA LEU A 171 -1.60 -0.34 4.51
C LEU A 171 -1.85 -1.01 3.15
N ASN A 172 -1.25 -2.18 2.89
CA ASN A 172 -1.49 -2.93 1.65
C ASN A 172 -2.95 -3.40 1.50
N GLY A 173 -3.67 -3.50 2.62
CA GLY A 173 -5.10 -3.81 2.67
C GLY A 173 -6.01 -2.58 2.55
N LEU A 174 -5.47 -1.35 2.59
CA LEU A 174 -6.25 -0.12 2.65
C LEU A 174 -6.47 0.51 1.27
N VAL A 175 -7.70 0.95 1.01
CA VAL A 175 -8.03 1.89 -0.07
C VAL A 175 -8.82 3.04 0.53
N ILE A 176 -8.42 4.27 0.23
CA ILE A 176 -9.07 5.49 0.77
C ILE A 176 -9.44 6.46 -0.35
N ARG A 177 -10.45 7.28 -0.10
CA ARG A 177 -10.71 8.45 -0.95
C ARG A 177 -9.62 9.48 -0.75
N ARG A 178 -9.12 10.05 -1.85
CA ARG A 178 -8.12 11.13 -1.80
C ARG A 178 -8.55 12.32 -0.94
N GLU A 179 -9.82 12.70 -1.02
CA GLU A 179 -10.36 13.84 -0.27
C GLU A 179 -10.23 13.68 1.24
N VAL A 180 -10.17 12.44 1.75
CA VAL A 180 -9.95 12.16 3.17
C VAL A 180 -8.61 12.72 3.62
N LEU A 181 -7.57 12.55 2.83
CA LEU A 181 -6.23 13.07 3.14
C LEU A 181 -6.17 14.60 3.20
N GLY A 182 -7.05 15.29 2.46
CA GLY A 182 -7.20 16.74 2.55
C GLY A 182 -7.83 17.21 3.88
N ARG A 183 -8.64 16.33 4.50
CA ARG A 183 -9.32 16.62 5.78
C ARG A 183 -8.55 16.13 7.00
N SER A 184 -7.98 14.94 6.92
CA SER A 184 -7.28 14.27 8.04
C SER A 184 -5.79 14.56 8.10
N GLY A 185 -5.22 15.09 7.03
CA GLY A 185 -3.78 15.16 6.83
C GLY A 185 -3.20 13.88 6.23
N VAL A 186 -1.89 13.90 6.00
CA VAL A 186 -1.10 12.82 5.44
C VAL A 186 -0.29 12.11 6.53
N PHE A 187 0.61 11.20 6.18
CA PHE A 187 1.46 10.52 7.14
C PHE A 187 2.33 11.51 7.93
N ASN A 188 2.46 11.27 9.24
CA ASN A 188 3.32 12.10 10.08
C ASN A 188 4.81 11.80 9.77
N GLU A 189 5.52 12.78 9.22
CA GLU A 189 6.91 12.62 8.81
C GLU A 189 7.90 12.66 9.99
N SER A 190 7.46 12.95 11.21
CA SER A 190 8.30 12.90 12.40
C SER A 190 8.40 11.51 13.03
N ILE A 191 7.63 10.55 12.53
CA ILE A 191 7.66 9.15 12.96
C ILE A 191 8.50 8.38 11.93
N PRO A 192 9.64 7.79 12.36
CA PRO A 192 10.52 7.05 11.46
C PRO A 192 9.87 5.76 10.93
#